data_df8a27b13c828526c511c6d7121f2c46
#
_entry.id   df8a27b13c828526c511c6d7121f2c46
#
_cell.length_a   1.000
_cell.length_b   1.000
_cell.length_c   1.000
_cell.angle_alpha   90.00
_cell.angle_beta   90.00
_cell.angle_gamma   90.00
#
_symmetry.space_group_name_H-M   'P 1'
#
loop_
_entity.id
_entity.type
_entity.pdbx_description
1 polymer ?
#
loop_
_entity_poly.entity_id
_entity_poly.type
_entity_poly.pdbx_seq_one_letter_code
_entity_poly.pdbx_strand_id
1 'polypeptide(L)'
;MRILLDTNILVHAYNKSSNYQKSASSVIKKAMQGDIEAYLAPQVLYEFFAIVTNSKRVEHPMSLDEAADLCAELWECREIEKVDPTPLAPKEVFKLVKELKLSKGRVFDCVLAITAKENKLEVIYTENVDDFKNYGFIKALNPLI
;
A
#
# COMPACT_ATOMS: atom_id res chain seq x y z
N MET A 1 -0.70 14.06 -10.15
CA MET A 1 -1.61 13.08 -9.50
C MET A 1 -0.87 12.47 -8.31
N ARG A 2 -1.42 12.62 -7.13
CA ARG A 2 -0.82 12.15 -5.87
C ARG A 2 -1.34 10.75 -5.56
N ILE A 3 -0.45 9.78 -5.47
CA ILE A 3 -0.79 8.35 -5.48
C ILE A 3 -0.34 7.67 -4.21
N LEU A 4 -1.27 7.10 -3.46
CA LEU A 4 -0.94 6.21 -2.34
C LEU A 4 -0.68 4.81 -2.89
N LEU A 5 0.42 4.18 -2.44
CA LEU A 5 0.76 2.82 -2.85
C LEU A 5 0.21 1.81 -1.85
N ASP A 6 -0.54 0.83 -2.34
CA ASP A 6 -1.01 -0.30 -1.53
C ASP A 6 0.08 -1.36 -1.40
N THR A 7 -0.02 -2.17 -0.38
CA THR A 7 0.94 -3.24 -0.04
C THR A 7 1.19 -4.19 -1.19
N ASN A 8 0.15 -4.60 -1.91
CA ASN A 8 0.30 -5.57 -3.00
C ASN A 8 1.19 -5.08 -4.14
N ILE A 9 1.24 -3.78 -4.39
CA ILE A 9 2.15 -3.22 -5.40
C ILE A 9 3.61 -3.47 -5.01
N LEU A 10 3.95 -3.23 -3.74
CA LEU A 10 5.30 -3.53 -3.22
C LEU A 10 5.60 -5.03 -3.26
N VAL A 11 4.65 -5.85 -2.84
CA VAL A 11 4.84 -7.31 -2.83
C VAL A 11 5.15 -7.82 -4.24
N HIS A 12 4.37 -7.44 -5.24
CA HIS A 12 4.61 -7.86 -6.62
C HIS A 12 5.96 -7.37 -7.14
N ALA A 13 6.36 -6.15 -6.78
CA ALA A 13 7.63 -5.58 -7.23
C ALA A 13 8.85 -6.39 -6.80
N TYR A 14 8.80 -6.97 -5.59
CA TYR A 14 9.91 -7.70 -4.99
C TYR A 14 9.70 -9.22 -4.92
N ASN A 15 8.61 -9.73 -5.49
CA ASN A 15 8.33 -11.16 -5.57
C ASN A 15 8.68 -11.67 -6.97
N LYS A 16 9.82 -12.37 -7.07
CA LYS A 16 10.34 -12.88 -8.35
C LYS A 16 9.40 -13.87 -9.04
N SER A 17 8.51 -14.52 -8.29
CA SER A 17 7.54 -15.47 -8.83
C SER A 17 6.24 -14.80 -9.31
N SER A 18 6.09 -13.50 -9.10
CA SER A 18 4.89 -12.78 -9.52
C SER A 18 4.88 -12.56 -11.04
N ASN A 19 3.73 -12.82 -11.66
CA ASN A 19 3.50 -12.50 -13.07
C ASN A 19 3.47 -10.98 -13.32
N TYR A 20 3.32 -10.18 -12.26
CA TYR A 20 3.24 -8.73 -12.33
C TYR A 20 4.52 -8.04 -11.86
N GLN A 21 5.60 -8.80 -11.61
CA GLN A 21 6.82 -8.22 -11.07
C GLN A 21 7.36 -7.08 -11.93
N LYS A 22 7.38 -7.28 -13.24
CA LYS A 22 7.92 -6.27 -14.17
C LYS A 22 7.12 -4.97 -14.10
N SER A 23 5.79 -5.06 -14.13
CA SER A 23 4.91 -3.88 -14.05
C SER A 23 5.04 -3.19 -12.70
N ALA A 24 5.01 -3.95 -11.62
CA ALA A 24 5.13 -3.41 -10.27
C ALA A 24 6.50 -2.79 -10.01
N SER A 25 7.58 -3.45 -10.44
CA SER A 25 8.94 -2.89 -10.35
C SER A 25 9.06 -1.56 -11.09
N SER A 26 8.41 -1.44 -12.24
CA SER A 26 8.38 -0.18 -12.98
C SER A 26 7.69 0.94 -12.18
N VAL A 27 6.59 0.63 -11.51
CA VAL A 27 5.89 1.60 -10.65
C VAL A 27 6.81 2.07 -9.52
N ILE A 28 7.44 1.13 -8.80
CA ILE A 28 8.32 1.46 -7.68
C ILE A 28 9.53 2.27 -8.15
N LYS A 29 10.12 1.89 -9.27
CA LYS A 29 11.24 2.63 -9.87
C LYS A 29 10.85 4.07 -10.18
N LYS A 30 9.70 4.28 -10.81
CA LYS A 30 9.19 5.63 -11.11
C LYS A 30 8.93 6.43 -9.83
N ALA A 31 8.41 5.78 -8.80
CA ALA A 31 8.21 6.42 -7.49
C ALA A 31 9.53 6.86 -6.88
N MET A 32 10.53 5.98 -6.87
CA MET A 32 11.85 6.27 -6.29
C MET A 32 12.63 7.32 -7.09
N GLN A 33 12.32 7.50 -8.36
CA GLN A 33 12.93 8.51 -9.23
C GLN A 33 12.16 9.84 -9.22
N GLY A 34 11.00 9.87 -8.58
CA GLY A 34 10.15 11.07 -8.59
C GLY A 34 9.36 11.28 -9.87
N ASP A 35 9.32 10.29 -10.76
CA ASP A 35 8.56 10.37 -12.02
C ASP A 35 7.05 10.29 -11.80
N ILE A 36 6.63 9.73 -10.66
CA ILE A 36 5.27 9.78 -10.16
C ILE A 36 5.30 10.31 -8.73
N GLU A 37 4.26 11.03 -8.33
CA GLU A 37 4.14 11.57 -6.98
C GLU A 37 3.54 10.51 -6.05
N ALA A 38 4.41 9.67 -5.47
CA ALA A 38 4.01 8.50 -4.68
C ALA A 38 4.07 8.78 -3.18
N TYR A 39 3.13 8.18 -2.46
CA TYR A 39 2.98 8.28 -1.02
C TYR A 39 2.96 6.90 -0.39
N LEU A 40 3.56 6.77 0.78
CA LEU A 40 3.63 5.53 1.56
C LEU A 40 3.15 5.77 2.99
N ALA A 41 2.29 4.88 3.47
CA ALA A 41 1.88 4.84 4.88
C ALA A 41 2.70 3.76 5.62
N PRO A 42 2.97 3.92 6.92
CA PRO A 42 3.71 2.91 7.70
C PRO A 42 3.06 1.52 7.65
N GLN A 43 1.73 1.46 7.70
CA GLN A 43 0.98 0.22 7.59
C GLN A 43 1.39 -0.61 6.38
N VAL A 44 1.59 0.04 5.23
CA VAL A 44 1.96 -0.64 3.98
C VAL A 44 3.30 -1.33 4.12
N LEU A 45 4.29 -0.68 4.73
CA LEU A 45 5.60 -1.29 4.96
C LEU A 45 5.55 -2.45 5.95
N TYR A 46 4.78 -2.32 7.02
CA TYR A 46 4.65 -3.40 8.01
C TYR A 46 3.98 -4.63 7.40
N GLU A 47 2.93 -4.45 6.63
CA GLU A 47 2.27 -5.55 5.93
C GLU A 47 3.18 -6.16 4.86
N PHE A 48 3.90 -5.34 4.10
CA PHE A 48 4.87 -5.79 3.12
C PHE A 48 5.94 -6.68 3.77
N PHE A 49 6.54 -6.21 4.88
CA PHE A 49 7.53 -6.99 5.62
C PHE A 49 6.96 -8.35 6.04
N ALA A 50 5.77 -8.35 6.62
CA ALA A 50 5.14 -9.57 7.11
C ALA A 50 4.88 -10.58 5.98
N ILE A 51 4.56 -10.10 4.78
CA ILE A 51 4.27 -10.97 3.63
C ILE A 51 5.56 -11.52 3.00
N VAL A 52 6.54 -10.66 2.70
CA VAL A 52 7.73 -11.09 1.95
C VAL A 52 8.69 -11.95 2.77
N THR A 53 8.56 -11.95 4.08
CA THR A 53 9.33 -12.84 4.98
C THR A 53 8.59 -14.13 5.32
N ASN A 54 7.38 -14.32 4.79
CA ASN A 54 6.53 -15.48 5.12
C ASN A 54 6.52 -16.48 3.96
N SER A 55 7.10 -17.67 4.20
CA SER A 55 7.18 -18.76 3.21
C SER A 55 5.81 -19.31 2.78
N LYS A 56 4.76 -19.05 3.57
CA LYS A 56 3.38 -19.42 3.21
C LYS A 56 2.74 -18.43 2.24
N ARG A 57 3.33 -17.25 2.08
CA ARG A 57 2.78 -16.16 1.25
C ARG A 57 3.57 -15.94 -0.03
N VAL A 58 4.88 -16.17 -0.01
CA VAL A 58 5.77 -16.01 -1.17
C VAL A 58 6.64 -17.24 -1.34
N GLU A 59 6.92 -17.62 -2.57
CA GLU A 59 7.70 -18.82 -2.89
C GLU A 59 9.17 -18.70 -2.44
N HIS A 60 9.75 -17.51 -2.59
CA HIS A 60 11.12 -17.21 -2.22
C HIS A 60 11.14 -16.09 -1.18
N PRO A 61 10.91 -16.39 0.12
CA PRO A 61 10.85 -15.36 1.14
C PRO A 61 12.20 -14.66 1.32
N MET A 62 12.14 -13.37 1.59
CA MET A 62 13.32 -12.60 1.99
C MET A 62 13.75 -12.98 3.40
N SER A 63 15.06 -12.87 3.68
CA SER A 63 15.53 -12.88 5.05
C SER A 63 15.00 -11.66 5.81
N LEU A 64 14.96 -11.75 7.14
CA LEU A 64 14.53 -10.64 7.98
C LEU A 64 15.39 -9.39 7.74
N ASP A 65 16.70 -9.58 7.64
CA ASP A 65 17.65 -8.49 7.43
C ASP A 65 17.43 -7.79 6.08
N GLU A 66 17.31 -8.57 5.00
CA GLU A 66 17.05 -8.01 3.67
C GLU A 66 15.74 -7.23 3.63
N ALA A 67 14.67 -7.80 4.20
CA ALA A 67 13.37 -7.14 4.20
C ALA A 67 13.35 -5.87 5.04
N ALA A 68 14.01 -5.91 6.22
CA ALA A 68 14.11 -4.73 7.08
C ALA A 68 14.92 -3.61 6.41
N ASP A 69 16.04 -3.95 5.78
CA ASP A 69 16.87 -2.98 5.07
C ASP A 69 16.10 -2.34 3.90
N LEU A 70 15.36 -3.15 3.16
CA LEU A 70 14.54 -2.66 2.05
C LEU A 70 13.43 -1.73 2.53
N CYS A 71 12.74 -2.09 3.62
CA CYS A 71 11.71 -1.24 4.19
C CYS A 71 12.27 0.11 4.64
N ALA A 72 13.44 0.10 5.29
CA ALA A 72 14.12 1.32 5.72
C ALA A 72 14.52 2.18 4.51
N GLU A 73 15.04 1.57 3.46
CA GLU A 73 15.41 2.27 2.22
C GLU A 73 14.20 2.94 1.57
N LEU A 74 13.08 2.23 1.46
CA LEU A 74 11.86 2.79 0.90
C LEU A 74 11.33 3.95 1.73
N TRP A 75 11.37 3.82 3.06
CA TRP A 75 10.90 4.86 3.96
C TRP A 75 11.79 6.10 3.94
N GLU A 76 13.09 5.94 3.76
CA GLU A 76 14.07 7.04 3.70
C GLU A 76 14.19 7.68 2.32
N CYS A 77 13.58 7.10 1.30
CA CYS A 77 13.60 7.64 -0.06
C CYS A 77 12.89 8.99 -0.10
N ARG A 78 13.60 10.05 -0.48
CA ARG A 78 13.09 11.43 -0.47
C ARG A 78 11.95 11.66 -1.46
N GLU A 79 12.00 10.97 -2.59
CA GLU A 79 11.03 11.10 -3.67
C GLU A 79 9.70 10.45 -3.34
N ILE A 80 9.65 9.57 -2.33
CA ILE A 80 8.41 8.97 -1.86
C ILE A 80 7.97 9.71 -0.60
N GLU A 81 6.81 10.36 -0.64
CA GLU A 81 6.26 11.08 0.50
C GLU A 81 5.67 10.11 1.54
N LYS A 82 5.68 10.51 2.80
CA LYS A 82 5.20 9.70 3.93
C LYS A 82 3.91 10.29 4.48
N VAL A 83 2.93 9.45 4.73
CA VAL A 83 1.64 9.84 5.31
C VAL A 83 1.25 8.89 6.42
N ASP A 84 0.63 9.44 7.46
CA ASP A 84 0.14 8.70 8.61
C ASP A 84 -1.32 9.00 8.84
N PRO A 85 -2.11 8.06 9.40
CA PRO A 85 -3.41 8.39 9.94
C PRO A 85 -3.27 9.24 11.20
N THR A 86 -4.19 10.18 11.40
CA THR A 86 -4.23 10.99 12.61
C THR A 86 -4.92 10.25 13.76
N PRO A 87 -4.82 10.74 15.01
CA PRO A 87 -5.59 10.17 16.13
C PRO A 87 -7.12 10.20 15.94
N LEU A 88 -7.62 10.98 14.98
CA LEU A 88 -9.05 11.02 14.65
C LEU A 88 -9.48 9.86 13.73
N ALA A 89 -8.54 9.22 13.05
CA ALA A 89 -8.84 8.18 12.07
C ALA A 89 -9.66 7.01 12.65
N PRO A 90 -9.36 6.46 13.82
CA PRO A 90 -10.10 5.30 14.33
C PRO A 90 -11.61 5.55 14.46
N LYS A 91 -12.03 6.73 14.84
CA LYS A 91 -13.45 7.06 14.95
C LYS A 91 -14.15 6.95 13.61
N GLU A 92 -13.54 7.49 12.55
CA GLU A 92 -14.10 7.42 11.20
C GLU A 92 -14.02 6.00 10.62
N VAL A 93 -12.92 5.30 10.87
CA VAL A 93 -12.75 3.91 10.43
C VAL A 93 -13.89 3.02 10.99
N PHE A 94 -14.11 3.07 12.30
CA PHE A 94 -15.12 2.20 12.89
C PHE A 94 -16.56 2.60 12.57
N LYS A 95 -16.79 3.87 12.26
CA LYS A 95 -18.07 4.30 11.69
C LYS A 95 -18.30 3.63 10.33
N LEU A 96 -17.29 3.65 9.45
CA LEU A 96 -17.38 3.01 8.12
C LEU A 96 -17.44 1.48 8.22
N VAL A 97 -16.75 0.87 9.18
CA VAL A 97 -16.84 -0.57 9.43
C VAL A 97 -18.30 -0.99 9.65
N LYS A 98 -19.03 -0.22 10.45
CA LYS A 98 -20.47 -0.47 10.70
C LYS A 98 -21.31 -0.23 9.45
N GLU A 99 -21.12 0.90 8.81
CA GLU A 99 -21.91 1.29 7.63
C GLU A 99 -21.71 0.35 6.45
N LEU A 100 -20.47 -0.04 6.18
CA LEU A 100 -20.11 -0.89 5.05
C LEU A 100 -20.03 -2.38 5.40
N LYS A 101 -20.24 -2.73 6.67
CA LYS A 101 -20.19 -4.10 7.18
C LYS A 101 -18.84 -4.78 6.85
N LEU A 102 -17.77 -4.09 7.16
CA LEU A 102 -16.40 -4.56 6.91
C LEU A 102 -16.00 -5.58 7.98
N SER A 103 -15.66 -6.79 7.56
CA SER A 103 -15.21 -7.84 8.46
C SER A 103 -13.74 -8.21 8.23
N LYS A 104 -13.11 -8.81 9.22
CA LYS A 104 -11.75 -9.35 9.13
C LYS A 104 -10.77 -8.30 8.63
N GLY A 105 -9.94 -8.66 7.66
CA GLY A 105 -8.89 -7.79 7.13
C GLY A 105 -9.38 -6.57 6.34
N ARG A 106 -10.67 -6.48 6.02
CA ARG A 106 -11.24 -5.32 5.32
C ARG A 106 -11.10 -4.02 6.13
N VAL A 107 -10.91 -4.12 7.45
CA VAL A 107 -10.64 -2.95 8.29
C VAL A 107 -9.33 -2.27 7.89
N PHE A 108 -8.33 -3.03 7.47
CA PHE A 108 -7.03 -2.46 7.08
C PHE A 108 -7.13 -1.65 5.78
N ASP A 109 -7.96 -2.09 4.83
CA ASP A 109 -8.25 -1.30 3.63
C ASP A 109 -8.94 0.01 3.99
N CYS A 110 -9.86 -0.05 4.96
CA CYS A 110 -10.53 1.14 5.47
C CYS A 110 -9.55 2.12 6.11
N VAL A 111 -8.62 1.63 6.93
CA VAL A 111 -7.57 2.46 7.55
C VAL A 111 -6.76 3.16 6.45
N LEU A 112 -6.39 2.43 5.41
CA LEU A 112 -5.62 2.99 4.30
C LEU A 112 -6.41 4.06 3.53
N ALA A 113 -7.70 3.80 3.27
CA ALA A 113 -8.59 4.77 2.63
C ALA A 113 -8.73 6.05 3.46
N ILE A 114 -8.91 5.93 4.78
CA ILE A 114 -9.01 7.08 5.68
C ILE A 114 -7.69 7.83 5.77
N THR A 115 -6.55 7.12 5.79
CA THR A 115 -5.23 7.75 5.73
C THR A 115 -5.10 8.62 4.47
N ALA A 116 -5.54 8.11 3.33
CA ALA A 116 -5.55 8.87 2.08
C ALA A 116 -6.45 10.11 2.20
N LYS A 117 -7.65 9.94 2.72
CA LYS A 117 -8.60 11.06 2.89
C LYS A 117 -8.04 12.16 3.76
N GLU A 118 -7.48 11.82 4.93
CA GLU A 118 -6.90 12.78 5.85
C GLU A 118 -5.73 13.57 5.25
N ASN A 119 -5.02 12.94 4.32
CA ASN A 119 -3.87 13.54 3.65
C ASN A 119 -4.20 14.09 2.26
N LYS A 120 -5.49 14.17 1.93
CA LYS A 120 -6.00 14.72 0.65
C LYS A 120 -5.44 14.00 -0.58
N LEU A 121 -5.28 12.69 -0.47
CA LEU A 121 -4.90 11.82 -1.58
C LEU A 121 -6.17 11.23 -2.18
N GLU A 122 -6.35 11.39 -3.47
CA GLU A 122 -7.56 10.94 -4.16
C GLU A 122 -7.38 9.64 -4.93
N VAL A 123 -6.14 9.18 -5.08
CA VAL A 123 -5.81 7.99 -5.87
C VAL A 123 -5.01 6.99 -5.05
N ILE A 124 -5.37 5.72 -5.17
CA ILE A 124 -4.58 4.60 -4.65
C ILE A 124 -4.25 3.64 -5.79
N TYR A 125 -2.98 3.23 -5.87
CA TYR A 125 -2.57 2.12 -6.73
C TYR A 125 -2.69 0.82 -5.96
N THR A 126 -3.51 -0.08 -6.47
CA THR A 126 -3.78 -1.38 -5.85
C THR A 126 -4.16 -2.41 -6.91
N GLU A 127 -3.82 -3.68 -6.65
CA GLU A 127 -4.33 -4.80 -7.43
C GLU A 127 -5.82 -5.03 -7.15
N ASN A 128 -6.25 -4.75 -5.91
CA ASN A 128 -7.59 -5.05 -5.41
C ASN A 128 -8.54 -3.85 -5.52
N VAL A 129 -8.77 -3.40 -6.73
CA VAL A 129 -9.59 -2.20 -7.01
C VAL A 129 -10.99 -2.29 -6.37
N ASP A 130 -11.60 -3.48 -6.39
CA ASP A 130 -12.95 -3.69 -5.84
C ASP A 130 -13.04 -3.45 -4.33
N ASP A 131 -11.94 -3.64 -3.61
CA ASP A 131 -11.91 -3.43 -2.16
C ASP A 131 -12.06 -1.95 -1.77
N PHE A 132 -11.85 -1.05 -2.72
CA PHE A 132 -11.93 0.40 -2.49
C PHE A 132 -13.11 1.08 -3.16
N LYS A 133 -13.95 0.35 -3.89
CA LYS A 133 -15.04 0.93 -4.69
C LYS A 133 -16.13 1.65 -3.86
N ASN A 134 -16.28 1.27 -2.59
CA ASN A 134 -17.29 1.84 -1.71
C ASN A 134 -16.83 3.10 -0.97
N TYR A 135 -15.57 3.51 -1.14
CA TYR A 135 -15.04 4.75 -0.58
C TYR A 135 -15.11 5.84 -1.64
N GLY A 136 -16.17 6.66 -1.58
CA GLY A 136 -16.44 7.67 -2.61
C GLY A 136 -15.39 8.78 -2.71
N PHE A 137 -14.46 8.84 -1.78
CA PHE A 137 -13.42 9.86 -1.72
C PHE A 137 -12.06 9.41 -2.27
N ILE A 138 -11.93 8.16 -2.71
CA ILE A 138 -10.69 7.63 -3.28
C ILE A 138 -10.97 6.83 -4.54
N LYS A 139 -10.10 7.02 -5.55
CA LYS A 139 -10.15 6.26 -6.80
C LYS A 139 -9.06 5.21 -6.80
N ALA A 140 -9.43 3.95 -6.89
CA ALA A 140 -8.48 2.85 -7.00
C ALA A 140 -8.15 2.56 -8.47
N LEU A 141 -6.86 2.43 -8.76
CA LEU A 141 -6.36 2.10 -10.09
C LEU A 141 -5.38 0.93 -9.97
N ASN A 142 -5.49 0.00 -10.90
CA ASN A 142 -4.55 -1.12 -10.98
C ASN A 142 -3.47 -0.82 -12.03
N PRO A 143 -2.23 -0.48 -11.61
CA PRO A 143 -1.15 -0.15 -12.55
C PRO A 143 -0.45 -1.38 -13.12
N LEU A 144 -0.86 -2.59 -12.72
CA LEU A 144 -0.18 -3.84 -13.08
C LEU A 144 -0.64 -4.39 -14.42
N ILE A 145 -1.80 -3.96 -14.88
CA ILE A 145 -2.44 -4.42 -16.12
C ILE A 145 -2.65 -3.29 -17.10
#